data_44cf97c81c58c0753143ca7070553897
#
_entry.id   44cf97c81c58c0753143ca7070553897
#
_cell.length_a   1.000
_cell.length_b   1.000
_cell.length_c   1.000
_cell.angle_alpha   90.00
_cell.angle_beta   90.00
_cell.angle_gamma   90.00
#
_symmetry.space_group_name_H-M   'P 1'
#
loop_
_entity.id
_entity.type
_entity.pdbx_description
1 polymer ?
#
loop_
_entity_poly.entity_id
_entity_poly.type
_entity_poly.pdbx_seq_one_letter_code
_entity_poly.pdbx_strand_id
1 'polypeptide(L)'
;MENPNQIFRREAVESRGAGTQEEGAPLRLSPAWMPWAFWLLLVVVLFYGALGVFGRMSEYASGPAVVRLGEGGPVEILAALPGNYRPLLAQGMTMRLELQGFAHQYQELRIEELGGVLLEPGELRESLGVGLAERLVAAAPVVVVRARAPSGFFEAEGGRLPYFNGMRGTVSVRVRSERIAARLIPGLKQLLP
;
A
#
# COMPACT_ATOMS: atom_id res chain seq x y z
N MET A 1 -80.92 -17.81 -50.62
CA MET A 1 -79.46 -17.95 -50.69
C MET A 1 -78.85 -16.83 -49.87
N GLU A 2 -78.50 -17.15 -48.61
CA GLU A 2 -77.96 -16.22 -47.67
C GLU A 2 -76.45 -16.06 -47.87
N ASN A 3 -76.00 -14.86 -48.00
CA ASN A 3 -74.62 -14.56 -48.35
C ASN A 3 -73.71 -14.75 -47.09
N PRO A 4 -72.76 -15.70 -47.11
CA PRO A 4 -72.00 -16.08 -45.95
C PRO A 4 -71.03 -15.00 -45.42
N ASN A 5 -70.92 -13.86 -46.11
CA ASN A 5 -70.00 -12.75 -45.77
C ASN A 5 -70.60 -11.70 -44.86
N GLN A 6 -71.83 -11.91 -44.30
CA GLN A 6 -72.43 -10.95 -43.35
C GLN A 6 -72.21 -11.26 -41.88
N ILE A 7 -71.41 -12.30 -41.58
CA ILE A 7 -71.20 -12.73 -40.19
C ILE A 7 -70.20 -11.81 -39.45
N PHE A 8 -69.43 -11.04 -40.15
CA PHE A 8 -68.49 -10.13 -39.53
C PHE A 8 -69.03 -8.69 -39.65
N ARG A 9 -69.26 -8.05 -38.52
CA ARG A 9 -69.60 -6.64 -38.48
C ARG A 9 -68.58 -5.83 -39.26
N ARG A 10 -69.01 -4.99 -40.21
CA ARG A 10 -68.18 -4.08 -40.98
C ARG A 10 -67.21 -3.28 -40.10
N GLU A 11 -67.66 -2.89 -38.93
CA GLU A 11 -66.85 -2.18 -37.92
C GLU A 11 -65.65 -2.99 -37.42
N ALA A 12 -65.74 -4.35 -37.37
CA ALA A 12 -64.62 -5.20 -36.96
C ALA A 12 -63.59 -5.38 -38.08
N VAL A 13 -64.00 -5.25 -39.34
CA VAL A 13 -63.09 -5.28 -40.49
C VAL A 13 -62.40 -3.91 -40.67
N GLU A 14 -63.15 -2.83 -40.47
CA GLU A 14 -62.61 -1.46 -40.52
C GLU A 14 -61.67 -1.18 -39.36
N SER A 15 -61.93 -1.67 -38.16
CA SER A 15 -60.99 -1.54 -37.03
C SER A 15 -59.72 -2.38 -37.22
N ARG A 16 -59.78 -3.45 -37.97
CA ARG A 16 -58.58 -4.21 -38.35
C ARG A 16 -57.77 -3.57 -39.47
N GLY A 17 -58.43 -2.82 -40.37
CA GLY A 17 -57.75 -2.07 -41.42
C GLY A 17 -57.21 -0.70 -40.94
N ALA A 18 -57.88 -0.14 -39.91
CA ALA A 18 -57.44 1.06 -39.20
C ALA A 18 -56.41 0.77 -38.05
N GLY A 19 -56.24 -0.52 -37.75
CA GLY A 19 -55.12 -0.96 -36.94
C GLY A 19 -53.86 -0.64 -37.73
N THR A 20 -53.51 0.60 -37.68
CA THR A 20 -52.24 1.14 -38.12
C THR A 20 -51.16 0.13 -37.73
N GLN A 21 -50.51 -0.35 -38.75
CA GLN A 21 -49.15 -0.82 -38.63
C GLN A 21 -48.34 0.25 -37.88
N GLU A 22 -48.49 0.29 -36.58
CA GLU A 22 -47.39 0.65 -35.70
C GLU A 22 -46.43 -0.53 -35.74
N GLU A 23 -46.00 -0.88 -37.00
CA GLU A 23 -44.84 -1.73 -37.18
C GLU A 23 -43.69 -1.12 -36.43
N GLY A 24 -43.54 -1.65 -35.18
CA GLY A 24 -42.22 -1.83 -34.66
C GLY A 24 -41.34 -0.59 -34.64
N ALA A 25 -41.81 0.55 -34.10
CA ALA A 25 -40.87 1.45 -33.50
C ALA A 25 -40.26 0.67 -32.33
N PRO A 26 -38.97 0.23 -32.39
CA PRO A 26 -38.38 -0.49 -31.29
C PRO A 26 -38.57 0.36 -30.08
N LEU A 27 -39.31 -0.17 -29.07
CA LEU A 27 -39.46 0.45 -27.78
C LEU A 27 -38.04 0.81 -27.35
N ARG A 28 -37.70 2.09 -27.41
CA ARG A 28 -36.45 2.61 -26.85
C ARG A 28 -36.53 2.43 -25.35
N LEU A 29 -36.31 1.20 -24.88
CA LEU A 29 -36.27 0.82 -23.48
C LEU A 29 -35.05 1.39 -22.75
N SER A 30 -34.15 2.05 -23.49
CA SER A 30 -32.99 2.68 -22.90
C SER A 30 -33.36 4.11 -22.40
N PRO A 31 -33.47 4.33 -21.11
CA PRO A 31 -33.71 5.65 -20.56
C PRO A 31 -32.56 6.60 -20.99
N ALA A 32 -32.89 7.89 -21.18
CA ALA A 32 -31.97 8.91 -21.71
C ALA A 32 -30.69 9.10 -20.87
N TRP A 33 -30.68 8.64 -19.61
CA TRP A 33 -29.50 8.68 -18.74
C TRP A 33 -28.51 7.53 -18.97
N MET A 34 -28.91 6.47 -19.67
CA MET A 34 -28.09 5.27 -19.89
C MET A 34 -26.73 5.55 -20.59
N PRO A 35 -26.66 6.38 -21.67
CA PRO A 35 -25.39 6.74 -22.27
C PRO A 35 -24.48 7.52 -21.31
N TRP A 36 -25.06 8.37 -20.48
CA TRP A 36 -24.29 9.12 -19.46
C TRP A 36 -23.69 8.19 -18.40
N ALA A 37 -24.47 7.21 -17.95
CA ALA A 37 -24.00 6.19 -17.01
C ALA A 37 -22.85 5.35 -17.60
N PHE A 38 -22.95 5.01 -18.91
CA PHE A 38 -21.88 4.31 -19.60
C PHE A 38 -20.58 5.13 -19.66
N TRP A 39 -20.67 6.40 -20.04
CA TRP A 39 -19.50 7.27 -20.09
C TRP A 39 -18.89 7.50 -18.71
N LEU A 40 -19.72 7.68 -17.69
CA LEU A 40 -19.26 7.81 -16.32
C LEU A 40 -18.53 6.54 -15.86
N LEU A 41 -19.11 5.38 -16.13
CA LEU A 41 -18.48 4.10 -15.82
C LEU A 41 -17.13 3.96 -16.56
N LEU A 42 -17.10 4.29 -17.83
CA LEU A 42 -15.87 4.25 -18.64
C LEU A 42 -14.77 5.15 -18.04
N VAL A 43 -15.11 6.38 -17.67
CA VAL A 43 -14.17 7.32 -17.02
C VAL A 43 -13.66 6.74 -15.71
N VAL A 44 -14.53 6.15 -14.89
CA VAL A 44 -14.15 5.52 -13.62
C VAL A 44 -13.19 4.35 -13.85
N VAL A 45 -13.49 3.48 -14.81
CA VAL A 45 -12.63 2.33 -15.15
C VAL A 45 -11.26 2.79 -15.67
N LEU A 46 -11.24 3.80 -16.54
CA LEU A 46 -10.00 4.38 -17.06
C LEU A 46 -9.17 5.04 -15.94
N PHE A 47 -9.82 5.77 -15.04
CA PHE A 47 -9.16 6.42 -13.91
C PHE A 47 -8.53 5.39 -12.96
N TYR A 48 -9.27 4.37 -12.55
CA TYR A 48 -8.74 3.31 -11.69
C TYR A 48 -7.69 2.46 -12.41
N GLY A 49 -7.88 2.21 -13.71
CA GLY A 49 -6.87 1.56 -14.54
C GLY A 49 -5.56 2.34 -14.57
N ALA A 50 -5.64 3.66 -14.78
CA ALA A 50 -4.49 4.54 -14.75
C ALA A 50 -3.81 4.55 -13.37
N LEU A 51 -4.59 4.66 -12.27
CA LEU A 51 -4.05 4.55 -10.91
C LEU A 51 -3.35 3.22 -10.67
N GLY A 52 -3.87 2.11 -11.18
CA GLY A 52 -3.25 0.79 -11.07
C GLY A 52 -1.89 0.73 -11.77
N VAL A 53 -1.78 1.31 -12.95
CA VAL A 53 -0.56 1.29 -13.76
C VAL A 53 0.49 2.28 -13.26
N PHE A 54 0.08 3.51 -12.95
CA PHE A 54 1.00 4.58 -12.52
C PHE A 54 1.22 4.61 -11.01
N GLY A 55 0.29 4.08 -10.22
CA GLY A 55 0.39 4.01 -8.77
C GLY A 55 1.53 3.09 -8.35
N ARG A 56 2.34 3.54 -7.38
CA ARG A 56 3.42 2.76 -6.78
C ARG A 56 3.12 2.52 -5.31
N MET A 57 3.29 1.31 -4.88
CA MET A 57 3.19 0.92 -3.48
C MET A 57 4.58 0.64 -2.95
N SER A 58 4.99 1.36 -1.91
CA SER A 58 6.27 1.14 -1.25
C SER A 58 6.10 0.10 -0.14
N GLU A 59 7.01 -0.86 -0.12
CA GLU A 59 7.10 -1.85 0.94
C GLU A 59 8.18 -1.43 1.93
N TYR A 60 7.83 -1.47 3.23
CA TYR A 60 8.71 -1.07 4.30
C TYR A 60 9.03 -2.26 5.19
N ALA A 61 10.31 -2.45 5.47
CA ALA A 61 10.76 -3.27 6.58
C ALA A 61 10.74 -2.40 7.84
N SER A 62 9.91 -2.76 8.80
CA SER A 62 9.81 -2.02 10.06
C SER A 62 10.19 -2.92 11.23
N GLY A 63 10.82 -2.32 12.25
CA GLY A 63 11.21 -3.04 13.42
C GLY A 63 11.58 -2.14 14.59
N PRO A 64 11.72 -2.72 15.81
CA PRO A 64 12.11 -1.96 16.98
C PRO A 64 13.54 -1.44 16.87
N ALA A 65 13.76 -0.28 17.47
CA ALA A 65 15.07 0.35 17.54
C ALA A 65 15.36 0.90 18.95
N VAL A 66 16.63 0.95 19.27
CA VAL A 66 17.12 1.50 20.53
C VAL A 66 18.28 2.44 20.26
N VAL A 67 18.26 3.59 20.93
CA VAL A 67 19.34 4.57 20.92
C VAL A 67 20.43 4.12 21.89
N ARG A 68 21.67 4.09 21.42
CA ARG A 68 22.87 3.84 22.22
C ARG A 68 23.78 5.05 22.14
N LEU A 69 24.13 5.58 23.31
CA LEU A 69 25.13 6.62 23.44
C LEU A 69 26.47 5.97 23.80
N GLY A 70 27.48 6.11 22.93
CA GLY A 70 28.84 5.79 23.28
C GLY A 70 29.41 6.86 24.25
N GLU A 71 30.33 6.47 25.13
CA GLU A 71 31.03 7.43 26.01
C GLU A 71 31.80 8.44 25.17
N GLY A 72 31.27 9.67 25.03
CA GLY A 72 31.85 10.75 24.21
C GLY A 72 31.79 10.53 22.69
N GLY A 73 31.07 9.50 22.22
CA GLY A 73 30.96 9.12 20.81
C GLY A 73 29.66 9.59 20.14
N PRO A 74 29.53 9.29 18.85
CA PRO A 74 28.32 9.58 18.11
C PRO A 74 27.12 8.77 18.65
N VAL A 75 25.92 9.29 18.45
CA VAL A 75 24.68 8.59 18.79
C VAL A 75 24.47 7.45 17.79
N GLU A 76 24.48 6.24 18.27
CA GLU A 76 24.21 5.04 17.48
C GLU A 76 22.76 4.58 17.66
N ILE A 77 22.14 4.17 16.59
CA ILE A 77 20.82 3.57 16.60
C ILE A 77 20.97 2.11 16.17
N LEU A 78 20.58 1.21 17.07
CA LEU A 78 20.52 -0.23 16.81
C LEU A 78 19.07 -0.59 16.52
N ALA A 79 18.84 -1.23 15.38
CA ALA A 79 17.52 -1.67 14.96
C ALA A 79 17.50 -3.16 14.61
N ALA A 80 16.42 -3.82 14.96
CA ALA A 80 16.17 -5.22 14.61
C ALA A 80 15.08 -5.28 13.53
N LEU A 81 15.48 -5.55 12.29
CA LEU A 81 14.56 -5.69 11.17
C LEU A 81 14.25 -7.16 10.89
N PRO A 82 13.03 -7.49 10.40
CA PRO A 82 12.68 -8.87 10.07
C PRO A 82 13.63 -9.47 9.04
N GLY A 83 14.09 -10.70 9.31
CA GLY A 83 15.13 -11.37 8.52
C GLY A 83 14.75 -11.66 7.06
N ASN A 84 13.47 -11.79 6.76
CA ASN A 84 12.96 -11.99 5.41
C ASN A 84 13.32 -10.83 4.45
N TYR A 85 13.58 -9.63 4.98
CA TYR A 85 13.98 -8.47 4.19
C TYR A 85 15.51 -8.36 4.02
N ARG A 86 16.30 -9.24 4.64
CA ARG A 86 17.78 -9.19 4.56
C ARG A 86 18.33 -9.08 3.13
N PRO A 87 17.82 -9.83 2.13
CA PRO A 87 18.30 -9.74 0.74
C PRO A 87 18.02 -8.39 0.07
N LEU A 88 17.05 -7.63 0.58
CA LEU A 88 16.63 -6.34 0.03
C LEU A 88 17.28 -5.14 0.75
N LEU A 89 17.91 -5.40 1.90
CA LEU A 89 18.59 -4.38 2.68
C LEU A 89 20.03 -4.21 2.19
N ALA A 90 20.45 -2.98 2.05
CA ALA A 90 21.82 -2.63 1.69
C ALA A 90 22.36 -1.50 2.58
N GLN A 91 23.65 -1.49 2.77
CA GLN A 91 24.36 -0.39 3.42
C GLN A 91 24.15 0.91 2.64
N GLY A 92 24.00 2.02 3.34
CA GLY A 92 23.71 3.33 2.73
C GLY A 92 22.24 3.63 2.47
N MET A 93 21.33 2.65 2.64
CA MET A 93 19.89 2.89 2.52
C MET A 93 19.41 3.86 3.59
N THR A 94 18.44 4.69 3.23
CA THR A 94 17.78 5.61 4.17
C THR A 94 16.77 4.85 5.01
N MET A 95 16.85 5.02 6.31
CA MET A 95 15.85 4.54 7.27
C MET A 95 15.26 5.72 8.04
N ARG A 96 14.00 5.61 8.44
CA ARG A 96 13.28 6.58 9.25
C ARG A 96 13.17 6.06 10.66
N LEU A 97 13.62 6.86 11.61
CA LEU A 97 13.48 6.61 13.04
C LEU A 97 12.32 7.42 13.58
N GLU A 98 11.40 6.78 14.25
CA GLU A 98 10.32 7.36 15.04
C GLU A 98 10.56 6.98 16.51
N LEU A 99 10.77 7.95 17.37
CA LEU A 99 10.96 7.69 18.79
C LEU A 99 9.62 7.47 19.51
N GLN A 100 9.60 6.58 20.47
CA GLN A 100 8.43 6.32 21.28
C GLN A 100 8.03 7.59 22.06
N GLY A 101 6.78 8.02 21.91
CA GLY A 101 6.27 9.27 22.48
C GLY A 101 6.23 10.44 21.49
N PHE A 102 6.85 10.31 20.31
CA PHE A 102 6.89 11.34 19.27
C PHE A 102 6.29 10.82 17.97
N ALA A 103 5.01 10.47 18.02
CA ALA A 103 4.29 9.94 16.88
C ALA A 103 4.31 10.91 15.69
N HIS A 104 4.49 10.37 14.48
CA HIS A 104 4.54 11.11 13.22
C HIS A 104 5.76 12.03 13.03
N GLN A 105 6.72 11.97 13.94
CA GLN A 105 7.98 12.71 13.83
C GLN A 105 9.09 11.75 13.46
N TYR A 106 9.66 11.94 12.29
CA TYR A 106 10.65 11.01 11.72
C TYR A 106 11.99 11.72 11.56
N GLN A 107 13.04 11.05 11.99
CA GLN A 107 14.39 11.43 11.63
C GLN A 107 14.94 10.48 10.59
N GLU A 108 15.49 11.02 9.51
CA GLU A 108 16.13 10.22 8.48
C GLU A 108 17.58 9.92 8.86
N LEU A 109 17.91 8.64 8.79
CA LEU A 109 19.22 8.08 9.11
C LEU A 109 19.70 7.27 7.92
N ARG A 110 21.01 7.00 7.88
CA ARG A 110 21.58 6.07 6.89
C ARG A 110 22.10 4.83 7.59
N ILE A 111 21.85 3.69 6.98
CA ILE A 111 22.38 2.41 7.43
C ILE A 111 23.89 2.43 7.21
N GLU A 112 24.66 2.38 8.28
CA GLU A 112 26.13 2.32 8.22
C GLU A 112 26.62 0.86 8.20
N GLU A 113 26.00 0.03 9.02
CA GLU A 113 26.38 -1.39 9.13
C GLU A 113 25.14 -2.27 9.07
N LEU A 114 25.25 -3.35 8.34
CA LEU A 114 24.21 -4.34 8.19
C LEU A 114 24.73 -5.70 8.63
N GLY A 115 24.08 -6.30 9.63
CA GLY A 115 24.43 -7.62 10.12
C GLY A 115 24.47 -8.67 8.99
N GLY A 116 25.53 -9.44 8.96
CA GLY A 116 25.73 -10.50 7.97
C GLY A 116 24.89 -11.75 8.23
N VAL A 117 24.49 -11.94 9.47
CA VAL A 117 23.81 -13.16 9.96
C VAL A 117 22.43 -12.79 10.49
N LEU A 118 21.47 -13.67 10.27
CA LEU A 118 20.18 -13.62 10.93
C LEU A 118 20.34 -14.13 12.36
N LEU A 119 19.93 -13.31 13.31
CA LEU A 119 20.00 -13.68 14.72
C LEU A 119 18.64 -14.14 15.22
N GLU A 120 18.62 -15.26 15.89
CA GLU A 120 17.48 -15.69 16.67
C GLU A 120 17.36 -14.87 17.97
N PRO A 121 16.17 -14.83 18.59
CA PRO A 121 15.97 -14.08 19.83
C PRO A 121 16.94 -14.43 20.96
N GLY A 122 17.42 -15.68 21.01
CA GLY A 122 18.44 -16.13 21.95
C GLY A 122 19.81 -15.53 21.66
N GLU A 123 20.26 -15.65 20.43
CA GLU A 123 21.56 -15.15 19.95
C GLU A 123 21.64 -13.62 20.02
N LEU A 124 20.49 -12.94 19.83
CA LEU A 124 20.39 -11.50 19.98
C LEU A 124 20.75 -11.07 21.41
N ARG A 125 20.36 -11.86 22.43
CA ARG A 125 20.71 -11.62 23.84
C ARG A 125 22.20 -11.79 24.12
N GLU A 126 22.81 -12.77 23.50
CA GLU A 126 24.25 -13.00 23.65
C GLU A 126 25.09 -11.93 22.95
N SER A 127 24.67 -11.51 21.76
CA SER A 127 25.44 -10.55 20.95
C SER A 127 25.29 -9.10 21.41
N LEU A 128 24.12 -8.69 21.88
CA LEU A 128 23.83 -7.30 22.28
C LEU A 128 23.72 -7.11 23.79
N GLY A 129 23.73 -8.18 24.57
CA GLY A 129 23.46 -8.18 26.00
C GLY A 129 21.97 -8.13 26.34
N VAL A 130 21.61 -8.68 27.50
CA VAL A 130 20.21 -8.88 27.91
C VAL A 130 19.39 -7.58 27.89
N GLY A 131 19.96 -6.48 28.38
CA GLY A 131 19.25 -5.21 28.49
C GLY A 131 18.90 -4.55 27.15
N LEU A 132 19.72 -4.73 26.11
CA LEU A 132 19.46 -4.23 24.75
C LEU A 132 18.54 -5.17 23.99
N ALA A 133 18.75 -6.48 24.12
CA ALA A 133 17.92 -7.48 23.46
C ALA A 133 16.47 -7.47 23.94
N GLU A 134 16.23 -7.25 25.23
CA GLU A 134 14.87 -7.10 25.79
C GLU A 134 14.15 -5.86 25.27
N ARG A 135 14.89 -4.85 24.87
CA ARG A 135 14.34 -3.63 24.27
C ARG A 135 14.03 -3.81 22.77
N LEU A 136 14.80 -4.71 22.12
CA LEU A 136 14.60 -5.12 20.72
C LEU A 136 13.79 -6.41 20.68
N VAL A 137 12.56 -6.39 21.20
CA VAL A 137 11.69 -7.58 21.25
C VAL A 137 11.44 -8.08 19.82
N ALA A 138 12.02 -9.24 19.50
CA ALA A 138 11.83 -9.90 18.21
C ALA A 138 11.20 -11.29 18.43
N ALA A 139 10.11 -11.56 17.72
CA ALA A 139 9.44 -12.87 17.78
C ALA A 139 9.93 -13.86 16.70
N ALA A 140 10.78 -13.41 15.79
CA ALA A 140 11.29 -14.15 14.62
C ALA A 140 12.78 -13.80 14.39
N PRO A 141 13.50 -14.56 13.56
CA PRO A 141 14.86 -14.22 13.20
C PRO A 141 14.94 -12.80 12.61
N VAL A 142 15.89 -12.03 13.10
CA VAL A 142 16.07 -10.62 12.73
C VAL A 142 17.48 -10.38 12.22
N VAL A 143 17.62 -9.32 11.43
CA VAL A 143 18.91 -8.74 11.09
C VAL A 143 19.11 -7.46 11.90
N VAL A 144 20.25 -7.35 12.55
CA VAL A 144 20.63 -6.13 13.27
C VAL A 144 21.22 -5.13 12.31
N VAL A 145 20.72 -3.91 12.36
CA VAL A 145 21.17 -2.79 11.55
C VAL A 145 21.66 -1.69 12.48
N ARG A 146 22.80 -1.11 12.15
CA ARG A 146 23.35 0.06 12.84
C ARG A 146 23.30 1.29 11.95
N ALA A 147 22.90 2.39 12.54
CA ALA A 147 22.96 3.69 11.91
C ALA A 147 23.45 4.71 12.91
N ARG A 148 24.00 5.80 12.39
CA ARG A 148 24.43 6.94 13.19
C ARG A 148 23.46 8.09 13.03
N ALA A 149 23.11 8.74 14.12
CA ALA A 149 22.35 9.98 14.06
C ALA A 149 23.23 11.12 13.51
N PRO A 150 22.70 11.96 12.62
CA PRO A 150 23.44 13.08 12.05
C PRO A 150 23.74 14.17 13.09
N SER A 151 22.99 14.19 14.18
CA SER A 151 23.15 15.14 15.27
C SER A 151 22.93 14.45 16.62
N GLY A 152 23.39 15.07 17.70
CA GLY A 152 23.12 14.63 19.06
C GLY A 152 21.70 14.91 19.55
N PHE A 153 20.85 15.45 18.68
CA PHE A 153 19.50 15.90 19.02
C PHE A 153 18.49 15.33 18.01
N PHE A 154 17.34 14.98 18.54
CA PHE A 154 16.17 14.63 17.75
C PHE A 154 15.34 15.90 17.50
N GLU A 155 14.97 16.15 16.26
CA GLU A 155 14.14 17.29 15.90
C GLU A 155 12.66 16.93 16.08
N ALA A 156 11.98 17.61 17.01
CA ALA A 156 10.57 17.44 17.30
C ALA A 156 9.84 18.78 17.11
N GLU A 157 8.51 18.75 16.94
CA GLU A 157 7.68 19.97 16.78
C GLU A 157 7.84 20.97 17.94
N GLY A 158 8.24 20.51 19.14
CA GLY A 158 8.51 21.34 20.32
C GLY A 158 9.95 21.85 20.44
N GLY A 159 10.85 21.50 19.52
CA GLY A 159 12.26 21.87 19.55
C GLY A 159 13.22 20.71 19.45
N ARG A 160 14.48 20.95 19.78
CA ARG A 160 15.54 19.91 19.73
C ARG A 160 15.62 19.19 21.06
N LEU A 161 15.44 17.88 21.03
CA LEU A 161 15.51 17.02 22.21
C LEU A 161 16.81 16.21 22.18
N PRO A 162 17.60 16.21 23.28
CA PRO A 162 18.79 15.37 23.34
C PRO A 162 18.41 13.89 23.34
N TYR A 163 19.23 13.07 22.71
CA TYR A 163 19.09 11.64 22.84
C TYR A 163 19.54 11.15 24.21
N PHE A 164 18.84 10.17 24.74
CA PHE A 164 19.22 9.48 25.96
C PHE A 164 19.49 8.01 25.66
N ASN A 165 20.45 7.45 26.37
CA ASN A 165 20.78 6.05 26.23
C ASN A 165 19.59 5.14 26.57
N GLY A 166 19.26 4.24 25.66
CA GLY A 166 18.14 3.32 25.83
C GLY A 166 16.76 3.90 25.45
N MET A 167 16.68 5.07 24.82
CA MET A 167 15.42 5.51 24.17
C MET A 167 14.98 4.47 23.17
N ARG A 168 13.68 4.15 23.19
CA ARG A 168 13.07 3.21 22.26
C ARG A 168 12.42 3.94 21.10
N GLY A 169 12.41 3.28 19.96
CA GLY A 169 11.72 3.77 18.78
C GLY A 169 11.37 2.63 17.83
N THR A 170 10.83 3.01 16.72
CA THR A 170 10.58 2.14 15.58
C THR A 170 11.32 2.68 14.38
N VAL A 171 11.97 1.82 13.64
CA VAL A 171 12.56 2.19 12.36
C VAL A 171 11.78 1.60 11.21
N SER A 172 11.79 2.30 10.09
CA SER A 172 11.23 1.83 8.83
C SER A 172 12.19 2.11 7.70
N VAL A 173 12.47 1.08 6.91
CA VAL A 173 13.33 1.15 5.71
C VAL A 173 12.50 0.81 4.50
N ARG A 174 12.53 1.67 3.47
CA ARG A 174 11.86 1.37 2.21
C ARG A 174 12.70 0.38 1.42
N VAL A 175 12.24 -0.87 1.37
CA VAL A 175 12.98 -1.98 0.74
C VAL A 175 12.62 -2.19 -0.72
N ARG A 176 11.36 -1.87 -1.09
CA ARG A 176 10.86 -2.12 -2.44
C ARG A 176 9.79 -1.11 -2.83
N SER A 177 9.70 -0.83 -4.12
CA SER A 177 8.61 -0.04 -4.70
C SER A 177 8.07 -0.82 -5.88
N GLU A 178 6.86 -1.34 -5.76
CA GLU A 178 6.17 -2.07 -6.83
C GLU A 178 4.97 -1.27 -7.35
N ARG A 179 4.64 -1.47 -8.64
CA ARG A 179 3.41 -0.92 -9.22
C ARG A 179 2.21 -1.67 -8.65
N ILE A 180 1.13 -0.97 -8.34
CA ILE A 180 -0.08 -1.56 -7.76
C ILE A 180 -0.64 -2.65 -8.67
N ALA A 181 -0.68 -2.42 -9.99
CA ALA A 181 -1.15 -3.39 -10.97
C ALA A 181 -0.36 -4.71 -10.96
N ALA A 182 0.97 -4.63 -10.78
CA ALA A 182 1.83 -5.82 -10.73
C ALA A 182 1.60 -6.68 -9.48
N ARG A 183 1.07 -6.08 -8.41
CA ARG A 183 0.73 -6.79 -7.16
C ARG A 183 -0.66 -7.44 -7.22
N LEU A 184 -1.63 -6.78 -7.88
CA LEU A 184 -3.00 -7.30 -8.01
C LEU A 184 -3.10 -8.44 -9.01
N ILE A 185 -2.33 -8.40 -10.08
CA ILE A 185 -2.35 -9.41 -11.15
C ILE A 185 -0.92 -9.93 -11.38
N PRO A 186 -0.54 -11.06 -10.74
CA PRO A 186 0.82 -11.60 -10.82
C PRO A 186 1.32 -11.84 -12.25
N GLY A 187 0.43 -12.18 -13.20
CA GLY A 187 0.76 -12.37 -14.61
C GLY A 187 1.18 -11.10 -15.36
N LEU A 188 0.83 -9.91 -14.85
CA LEU A 188 1.23 -8.62 -15.43
C LEU A 188 2.70 -8.27 -15.16
N LYS A 189 3.36 -8.94 -14.22
CA LYS A 189 4.82 -8.75 -13.96
C LYS A 189 5.70 -9.08 -15.16
N GLN A 190 5.21 -9.94 -16.06
CA GLN A 190 5.94 -10.34 -17.27
C GLN A 190 5.79 -9.33 -18.42
N LEU A 191 4.78 -8.47 -18.37
CA LEU A 191 4.43 -7.53 -19.44
C LEU A 191 4.80 -6.08 -19.12
N LEU A 192 5.05 -5.76 -17.84
CA LEU A 192 5.40 -4.40 -17.41
C LEU A 192 6.88 -4.40 -16.93
N PRO A 193 7.79 -3.77 -17.66
CA PRO A 193 9.18 -3.62 -17.25
C PRO A 193 9.34 -2.76 -16.00
#